data_ea7e1ef3516e5a21b4f40b10758aa04a
#
_entry.id   ea7e1ef3516e5a21b4f40b10758aa04a
#
_cell.length_a   1.000
_cell.length_b   1.000
_cell.length_c   1.000
_cell.angle_alpha   90.00
_cell.angle_beta   90.00
_cell.angle_gamma   90.00
#
_symmetry.space_group_name_H-M   'P 1'
#
loop_
_entity.id
_entity.type
_entity.pdbx_description
1 polymer ?
#
loop_
_entity_poly.entity_id
_entity_poly.type
_entity_poly.pdbx_seq_one_letter_code
_entity_poly.pdbx_strand_id
1 'polypeptide(L)'
;LSTLLPEETRPRLFLGYALYLAATVLFAVNGSIVKAILQSGVSATSLSEIRATGAFLILLLVVAITRPQALRIRRTEWKLLLAYGVIGVSMTQYLYFLALERLAIGIALIIEFTAPIFVVLWVRFGRKQPVRSSVWVGLVLALSGLALIAQVWQGLTLDLVGVAAAFGAALALALFYVIGEHQRRGHAPRDALSLTMWGMGGAALFWAVVQPWWLFPWEAYTGTSAPLGGVGPTFPITALTLWMIVLGTVVPFTLAIASLAYISAAQASTIGITEPLIASLVAWAALGEVLTPVQILGGITVLVGVYIAERSR
;
A
#
# COMPACT_ATOMS: atom_id res chain seq x y z
N LEU A 1 -25.94 -7.36 -8.85
CA LEU A 1 -25.07 -6.62 -9.82
C LEU A 1 -24.43 -7.54 -10.87
N SER A 2 -24.23 -8.83 -10.54
CA SER A 2 -23.63 -9.82 -11.45
C SER A 2 -24.46 -10.12 -12.71
N THR A 3 -25.74 -9.76 -12.72
CA THR A 3 -26.67 -10.06 -13.82
C THR A 3 -26.78 -8.96 -14.87
N LEU A 4 -26.21 -7.77 -14.64
CA LEU A 4 -26.37 -6.60 -15.51
C LEU A 4 -25.15 -6.25 -16.37
N LEU A 5 -24.02 -6.93 -16.18
CA LEU A 5 -22.82 -6.73 -17.00
C LEU A 5 -22.76 -7.78 -18.12
N PRO A 6 -22.27 -7.43 -19.33
CA PRO A 6 -21.99 -8.40 -20.37
C PRO A 6 -21.09 -9.52 -19.84
N GLU A 7 -21.32 -10.77 -20.23
CA GLU A 7 -20.56 -11.93 -19.74
C GLU A 7 -19.05 -11.80 -19.90
N GLU A 8 -18.58 -11.13 -20.93
CA GLU A 8 -17.15 -10.89 -21.17
C GLU A 8 -16.47 -9.92 -20.17
N THR A 9 -17.24 -9.07 -19.48
CA THR A 9 -16.68 -8.11 -18.51
C THR A 9 -16.52 -8.69 -17.11
N ARG A 10 -17.30 -9.71 -16.76
CA ARG A 10 -17.28 -10.37 -15.44
C ARG A 10 -15.95 -11.04 -15.10
N PRO A 11 -15.34 -11.87 -15.96
CA PRO A 11 -14.07 -12.51 -15.65
C PRO A 11 -12.93 -11.50 -15.51
N ARG A 12 -12.97 -10.40 -16.26
CA ARG A 12 -11.96 -9.32 -16.17
C ARG A 12 -12.06 -8.56 -14.85
N LEU A 13 -13.27 -8.26 -14.40
CA LEU A 13 -13.48 -7.58 -13.13
C LEU A 13 -13.04 -8.46 -11.94
N PHE A 14 -13.41 -9.75 -11.96
CA PHE A 14 -12.98 -10.73 -10.96
C PHE A 14 -11.46 -10.83 -10.88
N LEU A 15 -10.77 -10.86 -12.03
CA LEU A 15 -9.31 -10.86 -12.08
C LEU A 15 -8.72 -9.62 -11.40
N GLY A 16 -9.30 -8.43 -11.62
CA GLY A 16 -8.87 -7.19 -10.97
C GLY A 16 -8.96 -7.27 -9.44
N TYR A 17 -10.08 -7.76 -8.92
CA TYR A 17 -10.26 -7.97 -7.48
C TYR A 17 -9.29 -9.03 -6.93
N ALA A 18 -9.12 -10.15 -7.61
CA ALA A 18 -8.21 -11.22 -7.18
C ALA A 18 -6.75 -10.75 -7.12
N LEU A 19 -6.29 -9.99 -8.13
CA LEU A 19 -4.95 -9.42 -8.16
C LEU A 19 -4.74 -8.44 -7.00
N TYR A 20 -5.71 -7.58 -6.73
CA TYR A 20 -5.58 -6.60 -5.66
C TYR A 20 -5.64 -7.26 -4.28
N LEU A 21 -6.54 -8.21 -4.05
CA LEU A 21 -6.61 -8.97 -2.79
C LEU A 21 -5.34 -9.77 -2.53
N ALA A 22 -4.75 -10.38 -3.57
CA ALA A 22 -3.45 -11.05 -3.44
C ALA A 22 -2.34 -10.07 -3.02
N ALA A 23 -2.33 -8.86 -3.59
CA ALA A 23 -1.42 -7.80 -3.18
C ALA A 23 -1.65 -7.40 -1.70
N THR A 24 -2.91 -7.24 -1.30
CA THR A 24 -3.29 -6.86 0.08
C THR A 24 -2.84 -7.91 1.10
N VAL A 25 -2.98 -9.22 0.79
CA VAL A 25 -2.48 -10.30 1.64
C VAL A 25 -0.96 -10.21 1.81
N LEU A 26 -0.23 -9.99 0.72
CA LEU A 26 1.23 -9.84 0.77
C LEU A 26 1.67 -8.60 1.57
N PHE A 27 0.98 -7.48 1.42
CA PHE A 27 1.22 -6.28 2.23
C PHE A 27 0.96 -6.53 3.71
N ALA A 28 -0.14 -7.19 4.04
CA ALA A 28 -0.50 -7.53 5.43
C ALA A 28 0.57 -8.39 6.11
N VAL A 29 1.06 -9.45 5.42
CA VAL A 29 2.16 -10.29 5.94
C VAL A 29 3.45 -9.49 6.04
N ASN A 30 3.74 -8.61 5.06
CA ASN A 30 4.94 -7.78 5.05
C ASN A 30 5.03 -6.85 6.26
N GLY A 31 3.91 -6.40 6.82
CA GLY A 31 3.89 -5.55 8.00
C GLY A 31 4.67 -6.15 9.18
N SER A 32 4.53 -7.44 9.45
CA SER A 32 5.26 -8.16 10.51
C SER A 32 6.76 -8.24 10.22
N ILE A 33 7.15 -8.45 8.96
CA ILE A 33 8.56 -8.49 8.53
C ILE A 33 9.22 -7.11 8.70
N VAL A 34 8.57 -6.06 8.23
CA VAL A 34 9.05 -4.68 8.37
C VAL A 34 9.21 -4.31 9.85
N LYS A 35 8.23 -4.65 10.69
CA LYS A 35 8.29 -4.40 12.14
C LYS A 35 9.51 -5.09 12.79
N ALA A 36 9.78 -6.34 12.42
CA ALA A 36 10.92 -7.09 12.92
C ALA A 36 12.27 -6.45 12.51
N ILE A 37 12.38 -5.96 11.27
CA ILE A 37 13.58 -5.26 10.79
C ILE A 37 13.76 -3.92 11.54
N LEU A 38 12.69 -3.13 11.71
CA LEU A 38 12.76 -1.86 12.45
C LEU A 38 13.14 -2.07 13.92
N GLN A 39 12.59 -3.10 14.58
CA GLN A 39 12.91 -3.45 15.96
C GLN A 39 14.35 -3.91 16.17
N SER A 40 15.05 -4.35 15.13
CA SER A 40 16.49 -4.68 15.20
C SER A 40 17.43 -3.46 15.16
N GLY A 41 16.88 -2.23 15.09
CA GLY A 41 17.66 -0.99 15.08
C GLY A 41 17.91 -0.41 13.67
N VAL A 42 17.34 -1.02 12.62
CA VAL A 42 17.36 -0.44 11.27
C VAL A 42 16.44 0.77 11.25
N SER A 43 16.91 1.91 10.75
CA SER A 43 16.09 3.12 10.64
C SER A 43 15.05 3.02 9.52
N ALA A 44 13.91 3.69 9.69
CA ALA A 44 12.85 3.74 8.68
C ALA A 44 13.33 4.34 7.35
N THR A 45 14.23 5.33 7.39
CA THR A 45 14.81 5.95 6.21
C THR A 45 15.67 4.97 5.41
N SER A 46 16.64 4.28 6.08
CA SER A 46 17.51 3.30 5.41
C SER A 46 16.70 2.10 4.87
N LEU A 47 15.66 1.69 5.61
CA LEU A 47 14.77 0.62 5.15
C LEU A 47 13.98 1.02 3.90
N SER A 48 13.50 2.27 3.83
CA SER A 48 12.82 2.81 2.65
C SER A 48 13.73 2.92 1.44
N GLU A 49 14.98 3.36 1.65
CA GLU A 49 15.99 3.48 0.60
C GLU A 49 16.36 2.13 -0.01
N ILE A 50 16.74 1.14 0.83
CA ILE A 50 17.14 -0.19 0.35
C ILE A 50 15.96 -0.93 -0.31
N ARG A 51 14.75 -0.74 0.23
CA ARG A 51 13.51 -1.29 -0.34
C ARG A 51 13.23 -0.75 -1.73
N ALA A 52 13.24 0.58 -1.89
CA ALA A 52 12.95 1.22 -3.17
C ALA A 52 14.02 0.90 -4.22
N THR A 53 15.30 0.98 -3.83
CA THR A 53 16.42 0.71 -4.72
C THR A 53 16.50 -0.76 -5.11
N GLY A 54 16.37 -1.67 -4.15
CA GLY A 54 16.36 -3.11 -4.41
C GLY A 54 15.20 -3.53 -5.32
N ALA A 55 14.00 -3.00 -5.06
CA ALA A 55 12.84 -3.26 -5.92
C ALA A 55 13.03 -2.68 -7.34
N PHE A 56 13.58 -1.47 -7.45
CA PHE A 56 13.90 -0.87 -8.74
C PHE A 56 14.91 -1.72 -9.54
N LEU A 57 16.01 -2.15 -8.92
CA LEU A 57 17.04 -2.95 -9.59
C LEU A 57 16.52 -4.31 -10.06
N ILE A 58 15.73 -5.01 -9.24
CA ILE A 58 15.11 -6.28 -9.61
C ILE A 58 14.14 -6.07 -10.79
N LEU A 59 13.26 -5.08 -10.70
CA LEU A 59 12.30 -4.79 -11.76
C LEU A 59 12.99 -4.30 -13.03
N LEU A 60 14.05 -3.49 -12.93
CA LEU A 60 14.86 -3.05 -14.06
C LEU A 60 15.45 -4.24 -14.81
N LEU A 61 16.03 -5.19 -14.08
CA LEU A 61 16.59 -6.43 -14.66
C LEU A 61 15.49 -7.24 -15.36
N VAL A 62 14.34 -7.46 -14.68
CA VAL A 62 13.21 -8.21 -15.24
C VAL A 62 12.68 -7.54 -16.50
N VAL A 63 12.45 -6.22 -16.46
CA VAL A 63 11.92 -5.46 -17.61
C VAL A 63 12.93 -5.41 -18.75
N ALA A 64 14.23 -5.22 -18.46
CA ALA A 64 15.29 -5.20 -19.46
C ALA A 64 15.38 -6.51 -20.24
N ILE A 65 15.20 -7.65 -19.54
CA ILE A 65 15.27 -8.98 -20.16
C ILE A 65 13.95 -9.31 -20.89
N THR A 66 12.82 -9.07 -20.27
CA THR A 66 11.51 -9.55 -20.77
C THR A 66 10.83 -8.57 -21.71
N ARG A 67 11.02 -7.26 -21.51
CA ARG A 67 10.31 -6.18 -22.21
C ARG A 67 11.16 -4.93 -22.41
N PRO A 68 12.30 -4.98 -23.11
CA PRO A 68 13.24 -3.86 -23.21
C PRO A 68 12.61 -2.58 -23.78
N GLN A 69 11.57 -2.70 -24.59
CA GLN A 69 10.84 -1.54 -25.13
C GLN A 69 10.09 -0.74 -24.02
N ALA A 70 9.72 -1.39 -22.92
CA ALA A 70 9.03 -0.77 -21.79
C ALA A 70 9.94 0.11 -20.92
N LEU A 71 11.26 0.05 -21.12
CA LEU A 71 12.25 0.98 -20.54
C LEU A 71 12.14 2.40 -21.11
N ARG A 72 11.56 2.56 -22.30
CA ARG A 72 11.45 3.88 -22.92
C ARG A 72 10.44 4.74 -22.19
N ILE A 73 10.86 5.95 -21.83
CA ILE A 73 9.99 7.00 -21.27
C ILE A 73 9.65 7.97 -22.40
N ARG A 74 8.37 8.26 -22.57
CA ARG A 74 7.91 9.30 -23.51
C ARG A 74 8.14 10.67 -22.88
N ARG A 75 8.48 11.66 -23.70
CA ARG A 75 8.71 13.04 -23.22
C ARG A 75 7.48 13.65 -22.54
N THR A 76 6.29 13.16 -22.83
CA THR A 76 5.02 13.65 -22.24
C THR A 76 4.69 13.04 -20.88
N GLU A 77 5.28 11.89 -20.51
CA GLU A 77 4.92 11.15 -19.29
C GLU A 77 5.96 11.22 -18.15
N TRP A 78 7.19 11.69 -18.43
CA TRP A 78 8.27 11.65 -17.44
C TRP A 78 7.95 12.42 -16.14
N LYS A 79 7.27 13.58 -16.25
CA LYS A 79 6.85 14.37 -15.08
C LYS A 79 5.85 13.60 -14.21
N LEU A 80 4.92 12.90 -14.88
CA LEU A 80 3.90 12.12 -14.19
C LEU A 80 4.51 10.86 -13.53
N LEU A 81 5.47 10.21 -14.21
CA LEU A 81 6.21 9.07 -13.64
C LEU A 81 7.07 9.50 -12.46
N LEU A 82 7.73 10.65 -12.55
CA LEU A 82 8.50 11.20 -11.44
C LEU A 82 7.59 11.56 -10.25
N ALA A 83 6.47 12.25 -10.51
CA ALA A 83 5.48 12.54 -9.46
C ALA A 83 4.91 11.26 -8.84
N TYR A 84 4.65 10.23 -9.65
CA TYR A 84 4.21 8.93 -9.18
C TYR A 84 5.24 8.26 -8.26
N GLY A 85 6.52 8.25 -8.64
CA GLY A 85 7.58 7.64 -7.84
C GLY A 85 7.88 8.44 -6.56
N VAL A 86 8.03 9.76 -6.67
CA VAL A 86 8.37 10.61 -5.51
C VAL A 86 7.18 10.77 -4.57
N ILE A 87 6.01 11.19 -5.09
CA ILE A 87 4.86 11.47 -4.24
C ILE A 87 4.09 10.19 -3.94
N GLY A 88 3.68 9.44 -4.98
CA GLY A 88 2.84 8.26 -4.83
C GLY A 88 3.53 7.08 -4.14
N VAL A 89 4.84 6.90 -4.31
CA VAL A 89 5.57 5.77 -3.72
C VAL A 89 6.40 6.21 -2.52
N SER A 90 7.34 7.17 -2.66
CA SER A 90 8.24 7.55 -1.56
C SER A 90 7.52 8.26 -0.43
N MET A 91 6.70 9.29 -0.76
CA MET A 91 6.06 10.11 0.28
C MET A 91 5.00 9.32 1.04
N THR A 92 4.26 8.42 0.40
CA THR A 92 3.32 7.53 1.10
C THR A 92 4.02 6.80 2.23
N GLN A 93 5.16 6.17 1.96
CA GLN A 93 5.88 5.38 2.96
C GLN A 93 6.59 6.24 4.00
N TYR A 94 7.29 7.29 3.56
CA TYR A 94 8.02 8.15 4.49
C TYR A 94 7.10 8.84 5.49
N LEU A 95 6.02 9.42 5.01
CA LEU A 95 5.06 10.12 5.87
C LEU A 95 4.31 9.14 6.79
N TYR A 96 4.03 7.92 6.32
CA TYR A 96 3.48 6.87 7.18
C TYR A 96 4.48 6.48 8.28
N PHE A 97 5.75 6.27 7.98
CA PHE A 97 6.76 5.95 8.99
C PHE A 97 6.96 7.10 9.98
N LEU A 98 6.98 8.35 9.50
CA LEU A 98 7.02 9.53 10.37
C LEU A 98 5.80 9.60 11.30
N ALA A 99 4.63 9.20 10.82
CA ALA A 99 3.43 9.08 11.66
C ALA A 99 3.58 7.97 12.71
N LEU A 100 4.15 6.81 12.35
CA LEU A 100 4.38 5.69 13.27
C LEU A 100 5.37 6.01 14.40
N GLU A 101 6.32 6.91 14.16
CA GLU A 101 7.24 7.37 15.21
C GLU A 101 6.54 8.21 16.29
N ARG A 102 5.38 8.79 16.00
CA ARG A 102 4.69 9.80 16.82
C ARG A 102 3.30 9.40 17.28
N LEU A 103 2.66 8.47 16.59
CA LEU A 103 1.30 8.00 16.85
C LEU A 103 1.29 6.51 17.14
N ALA A 104 0.27 6.08 17.87
CA ALA A 104 -0.06 4.66 17.95
C ALA A 104 -0.36 4.11 16.53
N ILE A 105 0.14 2.91 16.22
CA ILE A 105 0.03 2.28 14.89
C ILE A 105 -1.41 2.31 14.36
N GLY A 106 -2.39 1.99 15.23
CA GLY A 106 -3.80 1.99 14.85
C GLY A 106 -4.32 3.36 14.41
N ILE A 107 -3.86 4.45 15.06
CA ILE A 107 -4.26 5.83 14.71
C ILE A 107 -3.64 6.21 13.37
N ALA A 108 -2.34 5.94 13.17
CA ALA A 108 -1.66 6.22 11.91
C ALA A 108 -2.32 5.49 10.73
N LEU A 109 -2.65 4.20 10.90
CA LEU A 109 -3.33 3.39 9.88
C LEU A 109 -4.73 3.93 9.56
N ILE A 110 -5.54 4.31 10.56
CA ILE A 110 -6.89 4.83 10.29
C ILE A 110 -6.81 6.11 9.46
N ILE A 111 -5.89 7.00 9.81
CA ILE A 111 -5.72 8.25 9.06
C ILE A 111 -5.23 7.95 7.64
N GLU A 112 -4.25 7.08 7.45
CA GLU A 112 -3.75 6.70 6.13
C GLU A 112 -4.84 6.05 5.27
N PHE A 113 -5.64 5.16 5.86
CA PHE A 113 -6.76 4.52 5.15
C PHE A 113 -7.97 5.44 4.92
N THR A 114 -7.87 6.75 5.22
CA THR A 114 -8.78 7.75 4.65
C THR A 114 -8.48 8.04 3.16
N ALA A 115 -7.39 7.53 2.59
CA ALA A 115 -7.03 7.66 1.17
C ALA A 115 -8.20 7.41 0.20
N PRO A 116 -9.07 6.39 0.38
CA PRO A 116 -10.25 6.20 -0.47
C PRO A 116 -11.21 7.39 -0.50
N ILE A 117 -11.31 8.15 0.59
CA ILE A 117 -12.12 9.38 0.63
C ILE A 117 -11.55 10.40 -0.38
N PHE A 118 -10.23 10.61 -0.38
CA PHE A 118 -9.57 11.52 -1.31
C PHE A 118 -9.69 11.05 -2.76
N VAL A 119 -9.61 9.74 -3.02
CA VAL A 119 -9.84 9.17 -4.35
C VAL A 119 -11.29 9.42 -4.81
N VAL A 120 -12.28 9.20 -3.93
CA VAL A 120 -13.69 9.43 -4.25
C VAL A 120 -13.99 10.92 -4.44
N LEU A 121 -13.38 11.80 -3.63
CA LEU A 121 -13.44 13.26 -3.84
C LEU A 121 -12.87 13.66 -5.19
N TRP A 122 -11.73 13.08 -5.60
CA TRP A 122 -11.17 13.30 -6.93
C TRP A 122 -12.11 12.84 -8.05
N VAL A 123 -12.75 11.68 -7.91
CA VAL A 123 -13.76 11.20 -8.87
C VAL A 123 -14.93 12.16 -8.95
N ARG A 124 -15.43 12.64 -7.80
CA ARG A 124 -16.59 13.54 -7.74
C ARG A 124 -16.30 14.92 -8.28
N PHE A 125 -15.18 15.55 -7.89
CA PHE A 125 -14.87 16.95 -8.17
C PHE A 125 -13.85 17.11 -9.30
N GLY A 126 -12.81 16.26 -9.36
CA GLY A 126 -11.79 16.34 -10.40
C GLY A 126 -12.26 15.76 -11.73
N ARG A 127 -12.87 14.56 -11.71
CA ARG A 127 -13.45 13.91 -12.90
C ARG A 127 -14.90 14.31 -13.19
N LYS A 128 -15.54 15.06 -12.27
CA LYS A 128 -16.94 15.48 -12.34
C LYS A 128 -17.93 14.33 -12.55
N GLN A 129 -17.60 13.14 -12.03
CA GLN A 129 -18.45 11.96 -12.13
C GLN A 129 -19.37 11.86 -10.90
N PRO A 130 -20.66 11.46 -11.09
CA PRO A 130 -21.57 11.30 -9.97
C PRO A 130 -21.11 10.14 -9.07
N VAL A 131 -21.13 10.34 -7.76
CA VAL A 131 -20.84 9.33 -6.75
C VAL A 131 -22.10 9.13 -5.90
N ARG A 132 -22.57 7.90 -5.77
CA ARG A 132 -23.75 7.57 -4.98
C ARG A 132 -23.48 7.76 -3.49
N SER A 133 -24.49 8.20 -2.74
CA SER A 133 -24.40 8.39 -1.28
C SER A 133 -23.99 7.13 -0.52
N SER A 134 -24.38 5.95 -1.03
CA SER A 134 -24.02 4.66 -0.45
C SER A 134 -22.51 4.37 -0.47
N VAL A 135 -21.75 4.94 -1.40
CA VAL A 135 -20.26 4.85 -1.38
C VAL A 135 -19.71 5.53 -0.13
N TRP A 136 -20.24 6.71 0.21
CA TRP A 136 -19.83 7.45 1.41
C TRP A 136 -20.19 6.70 2.69
N VAL A 137 -21.41 6.15 2.75
CA VAL A 137 -21.85 5.31 3.88
C VAL A 137 -20.94 4.10 4.04
N GLY A 138 -20.60 3.43 2.94
CA GLY A 138 -19.67 2.29 2.96
C GLY A 138 -18.28 2.66 3.46
N LEU A 139 -17.72 3.80 3.03
CA LEU A 139 -16.42 4.29 3.50
C LEU A 139 -16.45 4.64 5.00
N VAL A 140 -17.50 5.32 5.48
CA VAL A 140 -17.64 5.65 6.91
C VAL A 140 -17.71 4.36 7.74
N LEU A 141 -18.51 3.38 7.31
CA LEU A 141 -18.58 2.07 8.00
C LEU A 141 -17.24 1.36 8.00
N ALA A 142 -16.54 1.30 6.85
CA ALA A 142 -15.24 0.65 6.75
C ALA A 142 -14.20 1.30 7.68
N LEU A 143 -14.12 2.63 7.73
CA LEU A 143 -13.23 3.35 8.63
C LEU A 143 -13.63 3.20 10.11
N SER A 144 -14.92 3.16 10.42
CA SER A 144 -15.39 2.88 11.78
C SER A 144 -15.01 1.48 12.22
N GLY A 145 -15.16 0.48 11.35
CA GLY A 145 -14.71 -0.88 11.60
C GLY A 145 -13.19 -0.98 11.80
N LEU A 146 -12.41 -0.23 11.04
CA LEU A 146 -10.96 -0.14 11.21
C LEU A 146 -10.60 0.48 12.57
N ALA A 147 -11.33 1.51 13.02
CA ALA A 147 -11.17 2.10 14.34
C ALA A 147 -11.43 1.10 15.47
N LEU A 148 -12.43 0.20 15.30
CA LEU A 148 -12.70 -0.90 16.24
C LEU A 148 -11.57 -1.95 16.25
N ILE A 149 -11.05 -2.36 15.09
CA ILE A 149 -9.92 -3.29 15.00
C ILE A 149 -8.69 -2.71 15.70
N ALA A 150 -8.37 -1.46 15.43
CA ALA A 150 -7.21 -0.77 15.98
C ALA A 150 -7.38 -0.34 17.44
N GLN A 151 -8.58 -0.46 18.01
CA GLN A 151 -8.91 -0.07 19.39
C GLN A 151 -8.35 1.31 19.76
N VAL A 152 -8.58 2.31 18.91
CA VAL A 152 -7.95 3.65 18.96
C VAL A 152 -8.13 4.39 20.28
N TRP A 153 -9.12 4.04 21.08
CA TRP A 153 -9.36 4.61 22.42
C TRP A 153 -8.35 4.13 23.47
N GLN A 154 -7.56 3.07 23.16
CA GLN A 154 -6.51 2.58 24.04
C GLN A 154 -5.20 3.30 23.70
N GLY A 155 -4.97 4.48 24.25
CA GLY A 155 -3.72 5.22 24.09
C GLY A 155 -3.79 6.41 23.12
N LEU A 156 -4.83 7.22 23.21
CA LEU A 156 -4.98 8.48 22.47
C LEU A 156 -3.93 9.51 22.93
N THR A 157 -2.74 9.44 22.35
CA THR A 157 -1.80 10.57 22.32
C THR A 157 -1.75 11.11 20.91
N LEU A 158 -2.27 12.33 20.70
CA LEU A 158 -2.29 12.96 19.38
C LEU A 158 -1.11 13.96 19.27
N ASP A 159 -0.07 13.55 18.57
CA ASP A 159 0.98 14.48 18.12
C ASP A 159 0.54 15.11 16.79
N LEU A 160 0.53 16.45 16.73
CA LEU A 160 0.05 17.19 15.56
C LEU A 160 0.90 16.91 14.30
N VAL A 161 2.22 16.73 14.45
CA VAL A 161 3.12 16.41 13.35
C VAL A 161 2.85 15.00 12.85
N GLY A 162 2.62 14.04 13.77
CA GLY A 162 2.24 12.66 13.43
C GLY A 162 0.91 12.60 12.68
N VAL A 163 -0.10 13.35 13.12
CA VAL A 163 -1.42 13.45 12.45
C VAL A 163 -1.26 14.07 11.05
N ALA A 164 -0.52 15.18 10.92
CA ALA A 164 -0.27 15.82 9.63
C ALA A 164 0.49 14.88 8.67
N ALA A 165 1.47 14.13 9.17
CA ALA A 165 2.21 13.14 8.40
C ALA A 165 1.27 12.01 7.91
N ALA A 166 0.41 11.46 8.79
CA ALA A 166 -0.55 10.42 8.40
C ALA A 166 -1.54 10.90 7.34
N PHE A 167 -2.05 12.14 7.43
CA PHE A 167 -2.89 12.73 6.37
C PHE A 167 -2.10 12.96 5.08
N GLY A 168 -0.85 13.39 5.17
CA GLY A 168 0.05 13.49 4.02
C GLY A 168 0.25 12.14 3.34
N ALA A 169 0.43 11.06 4.11
CA ALA A 169 0.51 9.70 3.61
C ALA A 169 -0.77 9.28 2.89
N ALA A 170 -1.95 9.58 3.47
CA ALA A 170 -3.25 9.30 2.84
C ALA A 170 -3.43 10.02 1.49
N LEU A 171 -3.01 11.29 1.40
CA LEU A 171 -3.05 12.05 0.15
C LEU A 171 -2.08 11.47 -0.90
N ALA A 172 -0.86 11.11 -0.48
CA ALA A 172 0.14 10.50 -1.34
C ALA A 172 -0.35 9.13 -1.86
N LEU A 173 -0.97 8.31 -1.00
CA LEU A 173 -1.57 7.04 -1.35
C LEU A 173 -2.75 7.21 -2.33
N ALA A 174 -3.58 8.23 -2.14
CA ALA A 174 -4.64 8.55 -3.09
C ALA A 174 -4.08 8.92 -4.47
N LEU A 175 -2.98 9.69 -4.53
CA LEU A 175 -2.28 10.02 -5.78
C LEU A 175 -1.68 8.78 -6.43
N PHE A 176 -1.10 7.85 -5.64
CA PHE A 176 -0.65 6.56 -6.15
C PHE A 176 -1.74 5.82 -6.92
N TYR A 177 -2.94 5.71 -6.35
CA TYR A 177 -4.07 5.05 -7.02
C TYR A 177 -4.53 5.80 -8.27
N VAL A 178 -4.70 7.13 -8.18
CA VAL A 178 -5.22 7.95 -9.27
C VAL A 178 -4.26 7.99 -10.46
N ILE A 179 -2.97 8.21 -10.20
CA ILE A 179 -1.95 8.23 -11.26
C ILE A 179 -1.75 6.82 -11.83
N GLY A 180 -1.72 5.80 -10.96
CA GLY A 180 -1.63 4.40 -11.36
C GLY A 180 -2.75 4.00 -12.31
N GLU A 181 -4.01 4.32 -11.98
CA GLU A 181 -5.16 4.08 -12.87
C GLU A 181 -5.02 4.84 -14.19
N HIS A 182 -4.64 6.11 -14.14
CA HIS A 182 -4.46 6.92 -15.35
C HIS A 182 -3.41 6.32 -16.30
N GLN A 183 -2.29 5.88 -15.75
CA GLN A 183 -1.21 5.25 -16.52
C GLN A 183 -1.58 3.84 -17.05
N ARG A 184 -2.49 3.14 -16.36
CA ARG A 184 -2.94 1.80 -16.77
C ARG A 184 -4.10 1.81 -17.76
N ARG A 185 -4.92 2.89 -17.76
CA ARG A 185 -6.13 3.01 -18.57
C ARG A 185 -6.13 4.17 -19.55
N GLY A 186 -5.07 5.00 -19.58
CA GLY A 186 -4.95 6.14 -20.48
C GLY A 186 -4.81 5.74 -21.95
N HIS A 187 -4.73 6.73 -22.84
CA HIS A 187 -4.63 6.55 -24.30
C HIS A 187 -3.42 5.72 -24.72
N ALA A 188 -2.38 5.64 -23.89
CA ALA A 188 -1.19 4.87 -24.14
C ALA A 188 -0.79 4.12 -22.86
N PRO A 189 -1.50 3.03 -22.50
CA PRO A 189 -1.34 2.36 -21.25
C PRO A 189 0.06 1.78 -21.10
N ARG A 190 0.69 2.04 -19.93
CA ARG A 190 1.95 1.44 -19.55
C ARG A 190 1.68 0.10 -18.87
N ASP A 191 2.50 -0.91 -19.14
CA ASP A 191 2.35 -2.20 -18.46
C ASP A 191 2.69 -2.10 -16.96
N ALA A 192 2.16 -3.05 -16.16
CA ALA A 192 2.28 -3.00 -14.70
C ALA A 192 3.74 -3.08 -14.21
N LEU A 193 4.54 -3.97 -14.81
CA LEU A 193 5.95 -4.13 -14.43
C LEU A 193 6.73 -2.85 -14.67
N SER A 194 6.56 -2.24 -15.86
CA SER A 194 7.24 -1.00 -16.20
C SER A 194 6.79 0.17 -15.34
N LEU A 195 5.50 0.27 -15.01
CA LEU A 195 4.99 1.35 -14.14
C LEU A 195 5.50 1.18 -12.72
N THR A 196 5.50 -0.04 -12.18
CA THR A 196 6.07 -0.33 -10.85
C THR A 196 7.58 -0.05 -10.85
N MET A 197 8.31 -0.47 -11.88
CA MET A 197 9.74 -0.21 -12.02
C MET A 197 10.06 1.30 -11.98
N TRP A 198 9.39 2.10 -12.78
CA TRP A 198 9.63 3.55 -12.81
C TRP A 198 9.14 4.27 -11.55
N GLY A 199 8.07 3.77 -10.92
CA GLY A 199 7.64 4.22 -9.59
C GLY A 199 8.71 3.99 -8.53
N MET A 200 9.26 2.76 -8.48
CA MET A 200 10.36 2.43 -7.56
C MET A 200 11.65 3.16 -7.92
N GLY A 201 11.92 3.39 -9.22
CA GLY A 201 13.07 4.18 -9.68
C GLY A 201 13.00 5.64 -9.24
N GLY A 202 11.83 6.29 -9.34
CA GLY A 202 11.61 7.63 -8.82
C GLY A 202 11.77 7.70 -7.29
N ALA A 203 11.29 6.65 -6.59
CA ALA A 203 11.48 6.52 -5.15
C ALA A 203 12.95 6.31 -4.78
N ALA A 204 13.66 5.43 -5.48
CA ALA A 204 15.08 5.18 -5.26
C ALA A 204 15.92 6.44 -5.50
N LEU A 205 15.62 7.20 -6.56
CA LEU A 205 16.28 8.49 -6.82
C LEU A 205 16.04 9.50 -5.69
N PHE A 206 14.80 9.61 -5.21
CA PHE A 206 14.47 10.48 -4.09
C PHE A 206 15.29 10.10 -2.85
N TRP A 207 15.31 8.83 -2.47
CA TRP A 207 16.04 8.37 -1.30
C TRP A 207 17.55 8.52 -1.44
N ALA A 208 18.13 8.25 -2.60
CA ALA A 208 19.56 8.45 -2.86
C ALA A 208 20.00 9.92 -2.69
N VAL A 209 19.07 10.89 -2.84
CA VAL A 209 19.33 12.32 -2.57
C VAL A 209 19.16 12.64 -1.10
N VAL A 210 18.13 12.08 -0.44
CA VAL A 210 17.82 12.38 0.98
C VAL A 210 18.78 11.67 1.92
N GLN A 211 19.14 10.43 1.62
CA GLN A 211 20.08 9.61 2.38
C GLN A 211 21.13 9.03 1.42
N PRO A 212 22.27 9.72 1.23
CA PRO A 212 23.29 9.23 0.30
C PRO A 212 23.86 7.87 0.69
N TRP A 213 24.07 6.97 -0.27
CA TRP A 213 24.53 5.60 -0.08
C TRP A 213 25.86 5.45 0.69
N TRP A 214 26.73 6.45 0.68
CA TRP A 214 27.98 6.45 1.47
C TRP A 214 27.74 6.66 2.97
N LEU A 215 26.54 7.09 3.38
CA LEU A 215 26.11 7.19 4.77
C LEU A 215 25.19 6.03 5.18
N PHE A 216 24.99 5.04 4.30
CA PHE A 216 24.07 3.94 4.54
C PHE A 216 24.60 3.02 5.67
N PRO A 217 23.78 2.70 6.68
CA PRO A 217 24.21 1.96 7.87
C PRO A 217 24.25 0.44 7.60
N TRP A 218 25.19 -0.04 6.80
CA TRP A 218 25.30 -1.46 6.41
C TRP A 218 25.42 -2.40 7.61
N GLU A 219 26.05 -1.97 8.69
CA GLU A 219 26.23 -2.76 9.92
C GLU A 219 24.89 -3.13 10.58
N ALA A 220 23.87 -2.27 10.50
CA ALA A 220 22.55 -2.54 11.03
C ALA A 220 21.86 -3.75 10.36
N TYR A 221 22.33 -4.17 9.19
CA TYR A 221 21.74 -5.29 8.43
C TYR A 221 22.45 -6.63 8.68
N THR A 222 23.49 -6.68 9.52
CA THR A 222 24.27 -7.92 9.79
C THR A 222 23.67 -8.80 10.91
N GLY A 223 22.70 -8.29 11.66
CA GLY A 223 22.07 -8.99 12.78
C GLY A 223 21.02 -10.05 12.35
N THR A 224 20.33 -10.57 13.36
CA THR A 224 19.19 -11.48 13.20
C THR A 224 17.97 -10.92 13.91
N SER A 225 16.76 -11.23 13.42
CA SER A 225 15.50 -10.86 14.05
C SER A 225 14.44 -11.96 13.85
N ALA A 226 13.45 -11.99 14.74
CA ALA A 226 12.31 -12.89 14.64
C ALA A 226 11.08 -12.14 14.08
N PRO A 227 10.57 -12.51 12.89
CA PRO A 227 9.51 -11.74 12.21
C PRO A 227 8.14 -11.79 12.90
N LEU A 228 7.93 -12.75 13.80
CA LEU A 228 6.66 -12.96 14.47
C LEU A 228 6.71 -12.48 15.93
N GLY A 229 6.81 -11.15 16.12
CA GLY A 229 6.74 -10.55 17.48
C GLY A 229 7.82 -11.01 18.46
N GLY A 230 8.97 -11.46 17.97
CA GLY A 230 10.06 -12.00 18.78
C GLY A 230 9.88 -13.49 19.18
N VAL A 231 8.80 -14.14 18.71
CA VAL A 231 8.52 -15.56 18.95
C VAL A 231 8.86 -16.36 17.70
N GLY A 232 9.55 -17.50 17.86
CA GLY A 232 9.87 -18.41 16.76
C GLY A 232 11.32 -18.28 16.24
N PRO A 233 11.61 -18.84 15.06
CA PRO A 233 12.97 -18.85 14.52
C PRO A 233 13.44 -17.45 14.13
N THR A 234 14.71 -17.17 14.42
CA THR A 234 15.39 -15.94 14.01
C THR A 234 15.95 -16.10 12.60
N PHE A 235 15.85 -15.04 11.82
CA PHE A 235 16.38 -14.96 10.45
C PHE A 235 17.38 -13.82 10.34
N PRO A 236 18.39 -13.92 9.45
CA PRO A 236 19.26 -12.80 9.12
C PRO A 236 18.44 -11.61 8.63
N ILE A 237 18.76 -10.41 9.09
CA ILE A 237 18.06 -9.16 8.66
C ILE A 237 18.18 -8.99 7.16
N THR A 238 19.31 -9.38 6.56
CA THR A 238 19.49 -9.40 5.09
C THR A 238 18.47 -10.28 4.38
N ALA A 239 18.15 -11.47 4.92
CA ALA A 239 17.14 -12.37 4.36
C ALA A 239 15.74 -11.79 4.50
N LEU A 240 15.40 -11.20 5.65
CA LEU A 240 14.13 -10.50 5.86
C LEU A 240 14.00 -9.29 4.93
N THR A 241 15.09 -8.55 4.72
CA THR A 241 15.14 -7.42 3.79
C THR A 241 14.92 -7.88 2.34
N LEU A 242 15.54 -8.96 1.92
CA LEU A 242 15.32 -9.53 0.58
C LEU A 242 13.87 -10.02 0.42
N TRP A 243 13.31 -10.67 1.42
CA TRP A 243 11.91 -11.08 1.45
C TRP A 243 10.99 -9.84 1.30
N MET A 244 11.24 -8.78 2.08
CA MET A 244 10.51 -7.51 2.01
C MET A 244 10.61 -6.86 0.64
N ILE A 245 11.80 -6.87 0.00
CA ILE A 245 11.98 -6.31 -1.35
C ILE A 245 11.15 -7.11 -2.37
N VAL A 246 11.23 -8.44 -2.36
CA VAL A 246 10.59 -9.27 -3.38
C VAL A 246 9.10 -9.46 -3.10
N LEU A 247 8.76 -10.11 -1.97
CA LEU A 247 7.40 -10.51 -1.63
C LEU A 247 6.60 -9.40 -0.94
N GLY A 248 7.28 -8.45 -0.30
CA GLY A 248 6.65 -7.30 0.33
C GLY A 248 6.60 -6.05 -0.54
N THR A 249 7.26 -6.05 -1.72
CA THR A 249 7.31 -4.85 -2.57
C THR A 249 7.13 -5.19 -4.05
N VAL A 250 8.09 -5.87 -4.69
CA VAL A 250 8.04 -6.12 -6.14
C VAL A 250 6.76 -6.80 -6.56
N VAL A 251 6.42 -7.91 -5.91
CA VAL A 251 5.23 -8.70 -6.26
C VAL A 251 3.94 -7.94 -5.93
N PRO A 252 3.69 -7.47 -4.69
CA PRO A 252 2.41 -6.87 -4.37
C PRO A 252 2.17 -5.53 -5.09
N PHE A 253 3.18 -4.67 -5.25
CA PHE A 253 3.02 -3.45 -6.03
C PHE A 253 2.71 -3.75 -7.50
N THR A 254 3.36 -4.75 -8.10
CA THR A 254 3.07 -5.17 -9.48
C THR A 254 1.64 -5.69 -9.61
N LEU A 255 1.16 -6.51 -8.66
CA LEU A 255 -0.20 -7.02 -8.65
C LEU A 255 -1.22 -5.89 -8.44
N ALA A 256 -0.97 -4.98 -7.50
CA ALA A 256 -1.83 -3.81 -7.26
C ALA A 256 -1.94 -2.93 -8.50
N ILE A 257 -0.82 -2.61 -9.14
CA ILE A 257 -0.81 -1.84 -10.40
C ILE A 257 -1.45 -2.61 -11.54
N ALA A 258 -1.24 -3.93 -11.63
CA ALA A 258 -1.89 -4.77 -12.65
C ALA A 258 -3.41 -4.75 -12.50
N SER A 259 -3.92 -4.76 -11.27
CA SER A 259 -5.36 -4.73 -10.99
C SER A 259 -6.05 -3.48 -11.54
N LEU A 260 -5.34 -2.32 -11.55
CA LEU A 260 -5.88 -1.04 -12.03
C LEU A 260 -6.21 -1.02 -13.53
N ALA A 261 -5.80 -2.04 -14.29
CA ALA A 261 -6.30 -2.24 -15.65
C ALA A 261 -7.77 -2.69 -15.67
N TYR A 262 -8.23 -3.32 -14.61
CA TYR A 262 -9.52 -4.00 -14.51
C TYR A 262 -10.49 -3.31 -13.55
N ILE A 263 -9.98 -2.82 -12.40
CA ILE A 263 -10.75 -2.09 -11.38
C ILE A 263 -10.29 -0.63 -11.30
N SER A 264 -11.17 0.26 -10.83
CA SER A 264 -10.86 1.68 -10.68
C SER A 264 -9.97 1.96 -9.46
N ALA A 265 -9.31 3.13 -9.45
CA ALA A 265 -8.57 3.61 -8.29
C ALA A 265 -9.43 3.65 -7.02
N ALA A 266 -10.70 4.05 -7.17
CA ALA A 266 -11.64 4.09 -6.06
C ALA A 266 -12.01 2.69 -5.55
N GLN A 267 -12.13 1.66 -6.42
CA GLN A 267 -12.34 0.27 -6.01
C GLN A 267 -11.10 -0.29 -5.33
N ALA A 268 -9.93 -0.15 -5.95
CA ALA A 268 -8.67 -0.62 -5.39
C ALA A 268 -8.40 -0.02 -3.99
N SER A 269 -8.53 1.31 -3.83
CA SER A 269 -8.32 1.98 -2.55
C SER A 269 -9.32 1.55 -1.47
N THR A 270 -10.57 1.30 -1.84
CA THR A 270 -11.60 0.81 -0.89
C THR A 270 -11.30 -0.61 -0.41
N ILE A 271 -10.88 -1.50 -1.33
CA ILE A 271 -10.48 -2.87 -0.96
C ILE A 271 -9.23 -2.84 -0.06
N GLY A 272 -8.32 -1.88 -0.28
CA GLY A 272 -7.14 -1.69 0.56
C GLY A 272 -7.45 -1.55 2.05
N ILE A 273 -8.61 -1.02 2.43
CA ILE A 273 -9.04 -0.92 3.85
C ILE A 273 -9.13 -2.32 4.51
N THR A 274 -9.20 -3.40 3.75
CA THR A 274 -9.19 -4.76 4.29
C THR A 274 -7.80 -5.23 4.76
N GLU A 275 -6.73 -4.52 4.41
CA GLU A 275 -5.35 -4.89 4.78
C GLU A 275 -5.14 -5.08 6.29
N PRO A 276 -5.53 -4.14 7.17
CA PRO A 276 -5.39 -4.33 8.62
C PRO A 276 -6.24 -5.49 9.16
N LEU A 277 -7.39 -5.78 8.56
CA LEU A 277 -8.18 -6.95 8.91
C LEU A 277 -7.42 -8.24 8.59
N ILE A 278 -6.84 -8.33 7.38
CA ILE A 278 -6.04 -9.49 6.97
C ILE A 278 -4.80 -9.61 7.86
N ALA A 279 -4.13 -8.50 8.19
CA ALA A 279 -2.99 -8.50 9.12
C ALA A 279 -3.38 -9.04 10.50
N SER A 280 -4.53 -8.67 11.04
CA SER A 280 -5.06 -9.20 12.30
C SER A 280 -5.36 -10.70 12.23
N LEU A 281 -5.92 -11.18 11.12
CA LEU A 281 -6.15 -12.61 10.89
C LEU A 281 -4.84 -13.40 10.76
N VAL A 282 -3.83 -12.83 10.11
CA VAL A 282 -2.50 -13.42 10.01
C VAL A 282 -1.84 -13.51 11.39
N ALA A 283 -1.91 -12.44 12.19
CA ALA A 283 -1.40 -12.44 13.56
C ALA A 283 -2.11 -13.49 14.44
N TRP A 284 -3.43 -13.59 14.35
CA TRP A 284 -4.21 -14.62 15.04
C TRP A 284 -3.76 -16.03 14.64
N ALA A 285 -3.65 -16.33 13.35
CA ALA A 285 -3.33 -17.66 12.85
C ALA A 285 -1.85 -18.04 13.08
N ALA A 286 -0.92 -17.08 12.95
CA ALA A 286 0.52 -17.32 13.01
C ALA A 286 1.11 -17.17 14.43
N LEU A 287 0.53 -16.27 15.26
CA LEU A 287 1.02 -15.94 16.60
C LEU A 287 0.15 -16.49 17.71
N GLY A 288 -1.02 -17.08 17.40
CA GLY A 288 -2.00 -17.50 18.39
C GLY A 288 -2.61 -16.34 19.18
N GLU A 289 -2.54 -15.11 18.65
CA GLU A 289 -3.17 -13.94 19.27
C GLU A 289 -4.68 -14.13 19.32
N VAL A 290 -5.29 -13.84 20.47
CA VAL A 290 -6.75 -13.96 20.63
C VAL A 290 -7.39 -12.65 20.16
N LEU A 291 -8.21 -12.73 19.13
CA LEU A 291 -9.00 -11.59 18.69
C LEU A 291 -10.09 -11.27 19.73
N THR A 292 -10.15 -10.03 20.17
CA THR A 292 -11.21 -9.56 21.07
C THR A 292 -12.55 -9.49 20.35
N PRO A 293 -13.69 -9.60 21.06
CA PRO A 293 -15.02 -9.42 20.44
C PRO A 293 -15.17 -8.10 19.68
N VAL A 294 -14.51 -7.04 20.16
CA VAL A 294 -14.50 -5.70 19.51
C VAL A 294 -13.77 -5.76 18.18
N GLN A 295 -12.62 -6.45 18.10
CA GLN A 295 -11.87 -6.63 16.85
C GLN A 295 -12.65 -7.46 15.82
N ILE A 296 -13.37 -8.50 16.29
CA ILE A 296 -14.23 -9.31 15.40
C ILE A 296 -15.39 -8.45 14.87
N LEU A 297 -16.05 -7.67 15.72
CA LEU A 297 -17.10 -6.74 15.30
C LEU A 297 -16.54 -5.71 14.31
N GLY A 298 -15.36 -5.17 14.58
CA GLY A 298 -14.65 -4.26 13.68
C GLY A 298 -14.41 -4.89 12.29
N GLY A 299 -13.92 -6.14 12.25
CA GLY A 299 -13.70 -6.88 11.01
C GLY A 299 -14.98 -7.05 10.18
N ILE A 300 -16.07 -7.44 10.82
CA ILE A 300 -17.39 -7.55 10.17
C ILE A 300 -17.83 -6.19 9.62
N THR A 301 -17.65 -5.12 10.40
CA THR A 301 -18.03 -3.75 10.00
C THR A 301 -17.21 -3.28 8.80
N VAL A 302 -15.89 -3.57 8.74
CA VAL A 302 -15.05 -3.29 7.55
C VAL A 302 -15.61 -4.00 6.32
N LEU A 303 -15.88 -5.32 6.42
CA LEU A 303 -16.37 -6.09 5.28
C LEU A 303 -17.72 -5.59 4.78
N VAL A 304 -18.64 -5.26 5.68
CA VAL A 304 -19.95 -4.67 5.33
C VAL A 304 -19.76 -3.32 4.65
N GLY A 305 -18.90 -2.46 5.19
CA GLY A 305 -18.60 -1.14 4.63
C GLY A 305 -18.02 -1.23 3.20
N VAL A 306 -17.01 -2.09 3.00
CA VAL A 306 -16.42 -2.34 1.68
C VAL A 306 -17.46 -2.91 0.71
N TYR A 307 -18.27 -3.87 1.14
CA TYR A 307 -19.34 -4.45 0.32
C TYR A 307 -20.36 -3.40 -0.13
N ILE A 308 -20.83 -2.53 0.78
CA ILE A 308 -21.77 -1.45 0.47
C ILE A 308 -21.14 -0.48 -0.53
N ALA A 309 -19.89 -0.06 -0.31
CA ALA A 309 -19.20 0.84 -1.22
C ALA A 309 -19.03 0.25 -2.63
N GLU A 310 -18.69 -1.04 -2.74
CA GLU A 310 -18.49 -1.72 -4.02
C GLU A 310 -19.81 -2.01 -4.76
N ARG A 311 -20.85 -2.44 -4.05
CA ARG A 311 -22.16 -2.71 -4.67
C ARG A 311 -22.82 -1.44 -5.23
N SER A 312 -22.41 -0.29 -4.78
CA SER A 312 -23.01 1.01 -5.11
C SER A 312 -22.37 1.69 -6.32
N ARG A 313 -21.37 1.09 -6.90
CA ARG A 313 -20.68 1.53 -8.10
C ARG A 313 -21.12 0.71 -9.29
#